data_4d1b190d8c2e5271efc90ebd958bbf66
#
_entry.id   4d1b190d8c2e5271efc90ebd958bbf66
#
_cell.length_a   1.000
_cell.length_b   1.000
_cell.length_c   1.000
_cell.angle_alpha   90.00
_cell.angle_beta   90.00
_cell.angle_gamma   90.00
#
_symmetry.space_group_name_H-M   'P 1'
#
loop_
_entity.id
_entity.type
_entity.pdbx_description
1 polymer ?
#
loop_
_entity_poly.entity_id
_entity_poly.type
_entity_poly.pdbx_seq_one_letter_code
_entity_poly.pdbx_strand_id
1 'polypeptide(L)'
;MSRVAYQGTAGAYSHLACTKVFPDWEHLACDDFIGALDLVSKGFAERAMIPLENSTAGRVEEIYRLIPRTQLFVIAEHFEPVNHCLLALPGSSLDQLKRVRSHPQALAQCHQRMINLGLKQEAAVDTAMSAKGLAEKGDHTVGAIASSLAAELYGLDVLHENFQDVMGNTTRFLVFSREAEHQPYDAEKRYMTSLLFSVRNIPAALYKALGGFATNGVNMVKLESYMDGGTMEASHFHLDIYGHPDQPAVANALEELRYFARDVRVLGSYPMHSYRKSAAFV
;
A
#
# COMPACT_ATOMS: atom_id res chain seq x y z
N MET A 1 -23.90 -8.66 -0.32
CA MET A 1 -22.91 -8.17 0.64
C MET A 1 -21.75 -7.62 -0.19
N SER A 2 -21.32 -6.40 0.09
CA SER A 2 -20.21 -5.81 -0.67
C SER A 2 -18.90 -6.50 -0.32
N ARG A 3 -17.96 -6.55 -1.27
CA ARG A 3 -16.72 -7.31 -1.17
C ARG A 3 -15.51 -6.47 -1.51
N VAL A 4 -14.45 -6.61 -0.71
CA VAL A 4 -13.14 -6.01 -0.98
C VAL A 4 -12.08 -7.10 -1.11
N ALA A 5 -11.35 -7.07 -2.22
CA ALA A 5 -10.24 -7.99 -2.48
C ALA A 5 -8.93 -7.40 -1.96
N TYR A 6 -8.03 -8.26 -1.47
CA TYR A 6 -6.69 -7.88 -1.05
C TYR A 6 -5.71 -9.02 -1.31
N GLN A 7 -4.44 -8.70 -1.47
CA GLN A 7 -3.39 -9.70 -1.60
C GLN A 7 -2.88 -10.12 -0.22
N GLY A 8 -2.71 -11.42 -0.02
CA GLY A 8 -2.13 -12.04 1.16
C GLY A 8 -3.12 -12.91 1.93
N THR A 9 -2.66 -13.42 3.06
CA THR A 9 -3.40 -14.32 3.94
C THR A 9 -4.24 -13.53 4.95
N ALA A 10 -5.30 -14.13 5.49
CA ALA A 10 -6.07 -13.58 6.61
C ALA A 10 -5.12 -13.23 7.77
N GLY A 11 -5.26 -12.02 8.32
CA GLY A 11 -4.35 -11.48 9.34
C GLY A 11 -3.14 -10.70 8.79
N ALA A 12 -2.93 -10.66 7.46
CA ALA A 12 -1.92 -9.77 6.86
C ALA A 12 -2.27 -8.28 7.04
N TYR A 13 -1.30 -7.37 6.88
CA TYR A 13 -1.54 -5.92 6.97
C TYR A 13 -2.53 -5.41 5.93
N SER A 14 -2.58 -6.05 4.74
CA SER A 14 -3.62 -5.76 3.74
C SER A 14 -5.02 -6.13 4.24
N HIS A 15 -5.16 -7.26 4.97
CA HIS A 15 -6.41 -7.61 5.62
C HIS A 15 -6.77 -6.62 6.73
N LEU A 16 -5.80 -6.25 7.57
CA LEU A 16 -6.00 -5.24 8.62
C LEU A 16 -6.45 -3.88 8.05
N ALA A 17 -5.91 -3.46 6.91
CA ALA A 17 -6.37 -2.27 6.21
C ALA A 17 -7.83 -2.42 5.73
N CYS A 18 -8.22 -3.60 5.22
CA CYS A 18 -9.60 -3.89 4.83
C CYS A 18 -10.56 -3.83 6.02
N THR A 19 -10.20 -4.43 7.17
CA THR A 19 -11.07 -4.41 8.37
C THR A 19 -11.33 -3.01 8.89
N LYS A 20 -10.36 -2.10 8.76
CA LYS A 20 -10.51 -0.70 9.19
C LYS A 20 -11.34 0.16 8.24
N VAL A 21 -11.14 -0.04 6.92
CA VAL A 21 -11.80 0.81 5.90
C VAL A 21 -13.17 0.27 5.52
N PHE A 22 -13.33 -1.05 5.53
CA PHE A 22 -14.53 -1.76 5.10
C PHE A 22 -14.98 -2.80 6.15
N PRO A 23 -15.28 -2.40 7.41
CA PRO A 23 -15.54 -3.34 8.51
C PRO A 23 -16.73 -4.28 8.26
N ASP A 24 -17.74 -3.83 7.52
CA ASP A 24 -18.96 -4.58 7.26
C ASP A 24 -18.97 -5.35 5.93
N TRP A 25 -17.81 -5.37 5.22
CA TRP A 25 -17.69 -6.03 3.93
C TRP A 25 -17.09 -7.42 4.06
N GLU A 26 -17.37 -8.27 3.09
CA GLU A 26 -16.66 -9.54 2.93
C GLU A 26 -15.24 -9.25 2.39
N HIS A 27 -14.21 -9.79 3.06
CA HIS A 27 -12.81 -9.59 2.70
C HIS A 27 -12.30 -10.81 1.94
N LEU A 28 -11.98 -10.62 0.65
CA LEU A 28 -11.53 -11.70 -0.24
C LEU A 28 -10.00 -11.72 -0.32
N ALA A 29 -9.39 -12.73 0.30
CA ALA A 29 -7.95 -12.96 0.20
C ALA A 29 -7.58 -13.50 -1.19
N CYS A 30 -6.49 -12.97 -1.78
CA CYS A 30 -5.95 -13.38 -3.05
C CYS A 30 -4.47 -13.73 -2.91
N ASP A 31 -3.99 -14.70 -3.68
CA ASP A 31 -2.59 -15.14 -3.62
C ASP A 31 -1.64 -14.04 -4.13
N ASP A 32 -2.07 -13.26 -5.11
CA ASP A 32 -1.28 -12.20 -5.73
C ASP A 32 -2.11 -10.93 -6.01
N PHE A 33 -1.42 -9.85 -6.41
CA PHE A 33 -2.06 -8.57 -6.73
C PHE A 33 -2.90 -8.64 -8.00
N ILE A 34 -2.51 -9.48 -8.97
CA ILE A 34 -3.26 -9.67 -10.22
C ILE A 34 -4.63 -10.23 -9.90
N GLY A 35 -4.70 -11.27 -9.06
CA GLY A 35 -5.95 -11.86 -8.60
C GLY A 35 -6.86 -10.87 -7.91
N ALA A 36 -6.32 -10.04 -7.02
CA ALA A 36 -7.09 -9.01 -6.32
C ALA A 36 -7.67 -7.96 -7.28
N LEU A 37 -6.88 -7.45 -8.23
CA LEU A 37 -7.34 -6.50 -9.25
C LEU A 37 -8.32 -7.15 -10.23
N ASP A 38 -8.12 -8.41 -10.59
CA ASP A 38 -8.98 -9.18 -11.49
C ASP A 38 -10.37 -9.40 -10.89
N LEU A 39 -10.48 -9.68 -9.60
CA LEU A 39 -11.79 -9.80 -8.94
C LEU A 39 -12.62 -8.53 -9.10
N VAL A 40 -12.00 -7.35 -9.00
CA VAL A 40 -12.69 -6.07 -9.21
C VAL A 40 -13.02 -5.86 -10.70
N SER A 41 -12.06 -6.10 -11.60
CA SER A 41 -12.28 -5.95 -13.05
C SER A 41 -13.44 -6.82 -13.55
N LYS A 42 -13.56 -8.03 -13.03
CA LYS A 42 -14.59 -9.01 -13.39
C LYS A 42 -15.91 -8.82 -12.63
N GLY A 43 -15.96 -7.91 -11.64
CA GLY A 43 -17.16 -7.60 -10.85
C GLY A 43 -17.46 -8.61 -9.75
N PHE A 44 -16.50 -9.43 -9.36
CA PHE A 44 -16.61 -10.35 -8.21
C PHE A 44 -16.34 -9.65 -6.87
N ALA A 45 -15.65 -8.51 -6.89
CA ALA A 45 -15.47 -7.61 -5.78
C ALA A 45 -15.75 -6.17 -6.23
N GLU A 46 -16.26 -5.33 -5.33
CA GLU A 46 -16.50 -3.92 -5.60
C GLU A 46 -15.24 -3.09 -5.50
N ARG A 47 -14.30 -3.50 -4.63
CA ARG A 47 -13.04 -2.78 -4.35
C ARG A 47 -11.85 -3.72 -4.23
N ALA A 48 -10.64 -3.18 -4.47
CA ALA A 48 -9.39 -3.83 -4.09
C ALA A 48 -8.56 -2.88 -3.23
N MET A 49 -8.03 -3.40 -2.11
CA MET A 49 -7.11 -2.72 -1.21
C MET A 49 -5.69 -3.15 -1.55
N ILE A 50 -4.91 -2.28 -2.20
CA ILE A 50 -3.61 -2.62 -2.78
C ILE A 50 -2.50 -1.76 -2.17
N PRO A 51 -1.45 -2.33 -1.56
CA PRO A 51 -0.32 -1.58 -1.03
C PRO A 51 0.49 -0.96 -2.17
N LEU A 52 0.74 0.35 -2.11
CA LEU A 52 1.53 1.05 -3.11
C LEU A 52 2.98 1.25 -2.67
N GLU A 53 3.16 1.65 -1.43
CA GLU A 53 4.47 2.01 -0.86
C GLU A 53 4.50 1.83 0.65
N ASN A 54 5.68 1.58 1.17
CA ASN A 54 5.94 1.49 2.60
C ASN A 54 7.05 2.48 2.97
N SER A 55 6.89 3.19 4.08
CA SER A 55 7.82 4.26 4.49
C SER A 55 9.25 3.78 4.76
N THR A 56 9.44 2.49 5.04
CA THR A 56 10.75 1.88 5.32
C THR A 56 11.28 1.07 4.15
N ALA A 57 10.41 0.31 3.45
CA ALA A 57 10.78 -0.58 2.37
C ALA A 57 10.75 0.06 0.97
N GLY A 58 10.15 1.25 0.87
CA GLY A 58 9.97 1.92 -0.41
C GLY A 58 8.74 1.41 -1.17
N ARG A 59 8.79 1.49 -2.50
CA ARG A 59 7.67 1.14 -3.38
C ARG A 59 7.46 -0.37 -3.49
N VAL A 60 6.20 -0.77 -3.70
CA VAL A 60 5.84 -2.15 -4.05
C VAL A 60 6.00 -2.32 -5.56
N GLU A 61 7.17 -2.78 -5.99
CA GLU A 61 7.62 -2.79 -7.40
C GLU A 61 6.62 -3.44 -8.36
N GLU A 62 6.00 -4.55 -7.95
CA GLU A 62 5.04 -5.28 -8.78
C GLU A 62 3.83 -4.43 -9.15
N ILE A 63 3.32 -3.61 -8.21
CA ILE A 63 2.14 -2.79 -8.42
C ILE A 63 2.37 -1.74 -9.50
N TYR A 64 3.56 -1.15 -9.58
CA TYR A 64 3.89 -0.17 -10.63
C TYR A 64 3.89 -0.76 -12.05
N ARG A 65 4.05 -2.08 -12.16
CA ARG A 65 3.93 -2.81 -13.44
C ARG A 65 2.47 -3.16 -13.77
N LEU A 66 1.61 -3.27 -12.75
CA LEU A 66 0.21 -3.68 -12.90
C LEU A 66 -0.72 -2.48 -13.13
N ILE A 67 -0.51 -1.36 -12.43
CA ILE A 67 -1.35 -0.16 -12.53
C ILE A 67 -1.54 0.31 -13.98
N PRO A 68 -0.50 0.40 -14.83
CA PRO A 68 -0.67 0.81 -16.22
C PRO A 68 -1.52 -0.13 -17.06
N ARG A 69 -1.57 -1.41 -16.68
CA ARG A 69 -2.25 -2.47 -17.44
C ARG A 69 -3.71 -2.67 -17.03
N THR A 70 -4.07 -2.23 -15.83
CA THR A 70 -5.48 -2.30 -15.38
C THR A 70 -6.29 -1.12 -15.90
N GLN A 71 -7.60 -1.34 -16.11
CA GLN A 71 -8.55 -0.28 -16.43
C GLN A 71 -9.27 0.26 -15.17
N LEU A 72 -8.84 -0.16 -13.99
CA LEU A 72 -9.43 0.28 -12.74
C LEU A 72 -9.08 1.73 -12.41
N PHE A 73 -9.90 2.33 -11.57
CA PHE A 73 -9.74 3.67 -11.05
C PHE A 73 -9.32 3.65 -9.59
N VAL A 74 -8.59 4.66 -9.15
CA VAL A 74 -8.25 4.89 -7.75
C VAL A 74 -9.28 5.84 -7.15
N ILE A 75 -9.94 5.42 -6.06
CA ILE A 75 -11.02 6.20 -5.45
C ILE A 75 -10.70 6.69 -4.04
N ALA A 76 -9.69 6.13 -3.40
CA ALA A 76 -9.23 6.53 -2.08
C ALA A 76 -7.80 6.04 -1.82
N GLU A 77 -7.19 6.59 -0.78
CA GLU A 77 -5.96 6.07 -0.17
C GLU A 77 -6.19 5.75 1.31
N HIS A 78 -5.42 4.80 1.83
CA HIS A 78 -5.37 4.48 3.26
C HIS A 78 -3.92 4.34 3.71
N PHE A 79 -3.63 4.76 4.94
CA PHE A 79 -2.31 4.63 5.57
C PHE A 79 -2.43 3.70 6.77
N GLU A 80 -1.81 2.54 6.68
CA GLU A 80 -1.82 1.54 7.74
C GLU A 80 -0.48 1.50 8.46
N PRO A 81 -0.44 1.85 9.76
CA PRO A 81 0.75 1.65 10.59
C PRO A 81 1.12 0.17 10.66
N VAL A 82 2.39 -0.14 10.40
CA VAL A 82 2.92 -1.50 10.51
C VAL A 82 3.51 -1.69 11.91
N ASN A 83 2.65 -2.08 12.83
CA ASN A 83 3.02 -2.40 14.20
C ASN A 83 3.14 -3.91 14.36
N HIS A 84 4.36 -4.39 14.55
CA HIS A 84 4.62 -5.81 14.72
C HIS A 84 4.35 -6.25 16.16
N CYS A 85 3.70 -7.39 16.32
CA CYS A 85 3.53 -8.07 17.61
C CYS A 85 4.37 -9.34 17.66
N LEU A 86 4.96 -9.63 18.81
CA LEU A 86 5.51 -10.95 19.10
C LEU A 86 4.38 -11.83 19.64
N LEU A 87 4.01 -12.85 18.88
CA LEU A 87 2.90 -13.74 19.13
C LEU A 87 3.41 -15.11 19.58
N ALA A 88 2.66 -15.75 20.46
CA ALA A 88 2.92 -17.11 20.91
C ALA A 88 1.62 -17.90 21.14
N LEU A 89 1.73 -19.19 21.33
CA LEU A 89 0.59 -20.02 21.73
C LEU A 89 0.07 -19.61 23.10
N PRO A 90 -1.24 -19.74 23.36
CA PRO A 90 -1.82 -19.43 24.66
C PRO A 90 -1.09 -20.12 25.83
N GLY A 91 -0.79 -19.33 26.85
CA GLY A 91 -0.07 -19.81 28.02
C GLY A 91 1.45 -19.94 27.84
N SER A 92 2.02 -19.56 26.70
CA SER A 92 3.48 -19.47 26.54
C SER A 92 4.05 -18.22 27.21
N SER A 93 5.30 -18.29 27.65
CA SER A 93 6.05 -17.15 28.19
C SER A 93 7.28 -16.82 27.32
N LEU A 94 7.80 -15.59 27.44
CA LEU A 94 9.00 -15.17 26.71
C LEU A 94 10.20 -16.09 26.92
N ASP A 95 10.40 -16.58 28.19
CA ASP A 95 11.53 -17.43 28.54
C ASP A 95 11.50 -18.80 27.87
N GLN A 96 10.33 -19.25 27.44
CA GLN A 96 10.17 -20.53 26.73
C GLN A 96 10.54 -20.41 25.25
N LEU A 97 10.45 -19.20 24.69
CA LEU A 97 10.71 -19.01 23.27
C LEU A 97 12.21 -19.18 22.95
N LYS A 98 12.50 -19.93 21.90
CA LYS A 98 13.87 -20.17 21.37
C LYS A 98 14.07 -19.55 19.99
N ARG A 99 13.00 -19.42 19.23
CA ARG A 99 13.02 -18.91 17.85
C ARG A 99 11.74 -18.17 17.50
N VAL A 100 11.85 -17.30 16.49
CA VAL A 100 10.73 -16.50 15.99
C VAL A 100 10.68 -16.61 14.48
N ARG A 101 9.48 -16.86 13.93
CA ARG A 101 9.22 -16.95 12.49
C ARG A 101 8.53 -15.70 11.99
N SER A 102 8.94 -15.21 10.84
CA SER A 102 8.22 -14.18 10.08
C SER A 102 8.81 -13.99 8.69
N HIS A 103 8.20 -13.09 7.91
CA HIS A 103 8.79 -12.58 6.68
C HIS A 103 10.15 -11.91 6.95
N PRO A 104 11.16 -12.09 6.08
CA PRO A 104 12.51 -11.53 6.31
C PRO A 104 12.52 -10.04 6.64
N GLN A 105 11.66 -9.24 6.01
CA GLN A 105 11.56 -7.81 6.29
C GLN A 105 11.06 -7.51 7.71
N ALA A 106 10.06 -8.24 8.21
CA ALA A 106 9.57 -8.09 9.59
C ALA A 106 10.63 -8.53 10.61
N LEU A 107 11.36 -9.61 10.32
CA LEU A 107 12.50 -10.05 11.13
C LEU A 107 13.60 -8.97 11.19
N ALA A 108 13.93 -8.35 10.06
CA ALA A 108 14.90 -7.26 10.00
C ALA A 108 14.46 -6.03 10.82
N GLN A 109 13.17 -5.70 10.80
CA GLN A 109 12.60 -4.59 11.57
C GLN A 109 12.53 -4.85 13.10
N CYS A 110 12.66 -6.09 13.55
CA CYS A 110 12.62 -6.49 14.94
C CYS A 110 13.96 -7.10 15.42
N HIS A 111 15.02 -6.93 14.64
CA HIS A 111 16.29 -7.63 14.82
C HIS A 111 16.93 -7.40 16.19
N GLN A 112 17.04 -6.15 16.61
CA GLN A 112 17.69 -5.80 17.89
C GLN A 112 16.94 -6.36 19.09
N ARG A 113 15.60 -6.29 19.07
CA ARG A 113 14.78 -6.85 20.15
C ARG A 113 14.91 -8.37 20.24
N MET A 114 14.96 -9.06 19.09
CA MET A 114 15.18 -10.51 19.08
C MET A 114 16.55 -10.89 19.63
N ILE A 115 17.62 -10.15 19.31
CA ILE A 115 18.96 -10.35 19.87
C ILE A 115 18.92 -10.19 21.41
N ASN A 116 18.30 -9.13 21.91
CA ASN A 116 18.23 -8.84 23.34
C ASN A 116 17.50 -9.95 24.12
N LEU A 117 16.57 -10.66 23.46
CA LEU A 117 15.83 -11.79 24.02
C LEU A 117 16.49 -13.16 23.71
N GLY A 118 17.62 -13.19 23.02
CA GLY A 118 18.30 -14.43 22.65
C GLY A 118 17.53 -15.30 21.65
N LEU A 119 16.60 -14.73 20.89
CA LEU A 119 15.71 -15.44 19.97
C LEU A 119 16.38 -15.66 18.61
N LYS A 120 16.32 -16.88 18.08
CA LYS A 120 16.79 -17.21 16.72
C LYS A 120 15.73 -16.84 15.69
N GLN A 121 16.17 -16.28 14.57
CA GLN A 121 15.30 -15.91 13.45
C GLN A 121 15.06 -17.10 12.52
N GLU A 122 13.82 -17.29 12.08
CA GLU A 122 13.42 -18.28 11.10
C GLU A 122 12.58 -17.60 10.02
N ALA A 123 13.12 -17.50 8.78
CA ALA A 123 12.43 -16.86 7.67
C ALA A 123 11.23 -17.70 7.19
N ALA A 124 10.15 -17.00 6.86
CA ALA A 124 8.91 -17.56 6.31
C ALA A 124 8.39 -16.68 5.15
N VAL A 125 7.39 -17.18 4.43
CA VAL A 125 6.85 -16.53 3.23
C VAL A 125 6.16 -15.20 3.57
N ASP A 126 5.34 -15.18 4.64
CA ASP A 126 4.70 -13.96 5.12
C ASP A 126 4.48 -13.97 6.65
N THR A 127 4.09 -12.82 7.20
CA THR A 127 3.88 -12.62 8.63
C THR A 127 2.64 -13.37 9.14
N ALA A 128 1.51 -13.29 8.44
CA ALA A 128 0.25 -13.92 8.85
C ALA A 128 0.30 -15.45 8.70
N MET A 129 0.96 -15.97 7.65
CA MET A 129 1.22 -17.40 7.52
C MET A 129 2.11 -17.94 8.64
N SER A 130 3.03 -17.13 9.16
CA SER A 130 3.84 -17.50 10.31
C SER A 130 3.00 -17.68 11.57
N ALA A 131 2.06 -16.77 11.82
CA ALA A 131 1.10 -16.86 12.92
C ALA A 131 0.16 -18.07 12.76
N LYS A 132 -0.40 -18.26 11.56
CA LYS A 132 -1.24 -19.43 11.24
C LYS A 132 -0.50 -20.75 11.49
N GLY A 133 0.72 -20.87 10.94
CA GLY A 133 1.54 -22.07 11.09
C GLY A 133 1.99 -22.32 12.53
N LEU A 134 2.11 -21.29 13.36
CA LEU A 134 2.37 -21.44 14.80
C LEU A 134 1.16 -22.07 15.49
N ALA A 135 -0.05 -21.54 15.23
CA ALA A 135 -1.29 -22.07 15.79
C ALA A 135 -1.53 -23.54 15.42
N GLU A 136 -1.25 -23.90 14.15
CA GLU A 136 -1.43 -25.27 13.64
C GLU A 136 -0.42 -26.27 14.23
N LYS A 137 0.83 -25.86 14.46
CA LYS A 137 1.91 -26.75 14.92
C LYS A 137 1.95 -27.00 16.41
N GLY A 138 1.47 -26.06 17.22
CA GLY A 138 1.40 -26.21 18.66
C GLY A 138 2.76 -26.22 19.41
N ASP A 139 3.82 -25.62 18.84
CA ASP A 139 5.16 -25.59 19.46
C ASP A 139 5.34 -24.33 20.34
N HIS A 140 5.26 -24.49 21.65
CA HIS A 140 5.43 -23.42 22.64
C HIS A 140 6.84 -22.80 22.69
N THR A 141 7.82 -23.38 21.99
CA THR A 141 9.18 -22.81 21.91
C THR A 141 9.37 -21.86 20.73
N VAL A 142 8.33 -21.68 19.91
CA VAL A 142 8.32 -20.82 18.71
C VAL A 142 7.39 -19.65 18.93
N GLY A 143 7.86 -18.45 18.56
CA GLY A 143 7.02 -17.28 18.39
C GLY A 143 6.82 -16.91 16.94
N ALA A 144 5.88 -16.03 16.66
CA ALA A 144 5.69 -15.41 15.36
C ALA A 144 5.69 -13.87 15.47
N ILE A 145 6.24 -13.18 14.47
CA ILE A 145 6.07 -11.73 14.33
C ILE A 145 5.01 -11.51 13.27
N ALA A 146 3.88 -10.92 13.68
CA ALA A 146 2.76 -10.62 12.80
C ALA A 146 1.93 -9.43 13.33
N SER A 147 0.78 -9.14 12.70
CA SER A 147 -0.17 -8.12 13.15
C SER A 147 -0.97 -8.59 14.38
N SER A 148 -1.56 -7.65 15.11
CA SER A 148 -2.53 -7.97 16.18
C SER A 148 -3.76 -8.71 15.65
N LEU A 149 -4.21 -8.41 14.43
CA LEU A 149 -5.31 -9.12 13.78
C LEU A 149 -4.98 -10.60 13.56
N ALA A 150 -3.73 -10.93 13.23
CA ALA A 150 -3.32 -12.33 13.11
C ALA A 150 -3.37 -13.06 14.46
N ALA A 151 -3.04 -12.38 15.58
CA ALA A 151 -3.20 -12.95 16.90
C ALA A 151 -4.66 -13.30 17.20
N GLU A 152 -5.56 -12.37 16.96
CA GLU A 152 -7.01 -12.54 17.15
C GLU A 152 -7.56 -13.70 16.30
N LEU A 153 -7.28 -13.70 15.00
CA LEU A 153 -7.80 -14.69 14.06
C LEU A 153 -7.31 -16.12 14.33
N TYR A 154 -6.08 -16.27 14.82
CA TYR A 154 -5.47 -17.59 15.03
C TYR A 154 -5.43 -18.01 16.51
N GLY A 155 -6.04 -17.22 17.42
CA GLY A 155 -6.13 -17.55 18.83
C GLY A 155 -4.76 -17.58 19.52
N LEU A 156 -3.87 -16.63 19.19
CA LEU A 156 -2.55 -16.50 19.75
C LEU A 156 -2.49 -15.39 20.81
N ASP A 157 -1.65 -15.56 21.82
CA ASP A 157 -1.36 -14.53 22.78
C ASP A 157 -0.35 -13.52 22.23
N VAL A 158 -0.58 -12.22 22.51
CA VAL A 158 0.37 -11.15 22.22
C VAL A 158 1.31 -11.02 23.41
N LEU A 159 2.53 -11.54 23.30
CA LEU A 159 3.53 -11.41 24.35
C LEU A 159 4.17 -10.02 24.39
N HIS A 160 4.25 -9.35 23.24
CA HIS A 160 4.78 -8.00 23.13
C HIS A 160 4.16 -7.26 21.97
N GLU A 161 3.52 -6.12 22.24
CA GLU A 161 3.06 -5.18 21.22
C GLU A 161 4.20 -4.26 20.77
N ASN A 162 4.10 -3.74 19.55
CA ASN A 162 5.07 -2.81 18.98
C ASN A 162 6.51 -3.35 19.06
N PHE A 163 6.67 -4.59 18.62
CA PHE A 163 7.93 -5.33 18.72
C PHE A 163 8.99 -4.92 17.70
N GLN A 164 8.72 -3.96 16.81
CA GLN A 164 9.69 -3.38 15.90
C GLN A 164 10.70 -2.49 16.62
N ASP A 165 11.92 -2.45 16.10
CA ASP A 165 13.03 -1.65 16.68
C ASP A 165 12.80 -0.14 16.47
N VAL A 166 12.21 0.26 15.35
CA VAL A 166 11.93 1.66 14.98
C VAL A 166 10.44 1.83 14.73
N MET A 167 9.84 2.83 15.37
CA MET A 167 8.44 3.20 15.21
C MET A 167 8.22 4.03 13.93
N GLY A 168 6.96 4.10 13.46
CA GLY A 168 6.56 4.97 12.35
C GLY A 168 6.57 4.31 10.98
N ASN A 169 6.85 2.99 10.91
CA ASN A 169 6.67 2.26 9.67
C ASN A 169 5.19 2.27 9.27
N THR A 170 4.89 2.74 8.06
CA THR A 170 3.52 2.88 7.56
C THR A 170 3.45 2.45 6.11
N THR A 171 2.42 1.71 5.76
CA THR A 171 2.13 1.32 4.37
C THR A 171 1.00 2.18 3.83
N ARG A 172 1.19 2.79 2.68
CA ARG A 172 0.14 3.45 1.91
C ARG A 172 -0.52 2.45 0.99
N PHE A 173 -1.83 2.36 1.09
CA PHE A 173 -2.69 1.58 0.20
C PHE A 173 -3.48 2.49 -0.71
N LEU A 174 -3.80 2.00 -1.91
CA LEU A 174 -4.79 2.59 -2.80
C LEU A 174 -6.02 1.68 -2.85
N VAL A 175 -7.18 2.30 -2.89
CA VAL A 175 -8.46 1.62 -3.09
C VAL A 175 -8.82 1.71 -4.56
N PHE A 176 -8.87 0.55 -5.22
CA PHE A 176 -9.25 0.44 -6.63
C PHE A 176 -10.72 0.10 -6.79
N SER A 177 -11.33 0.66 -7.83
CA SER A 177 -12.72 0.43 -8.25
C SER A 177 -12.79 0.21 -9.76
N ARG A 178 -13.79 -0.52 -10.24
CA ARG A 178 -14.09 -0.66 -11.66
C ARG A 178 -14.65 0.63 -12.27
N GLU A 179 -15.38 1.40 -11.50
CA GLU A 179 -15.99 2.65 -11.92
C GLU A 179 -15.26 3.83 -11.29
N ALA A 180 -15.09 4.90 -12.07
CA ALA A 180 -14.59 6.16 -11.56
C ALA A 180 -15.64 6.75 -10.61
N GLU A 181 -15.24 7.04 -9.38
CA GLU A 181 -16.07 7.83 -8.48
C GLU A 181 -15.78 9.31 -8.72
N HIS A 182 -16.63 9.97 -9.49
CA HIS A 182 -16.53 11.40 -9.64
C HIS A 182 -17.06 12.08 -8.36
N GLN A 183 -16.13 12.48 -7.50
CA GLN A 183 -16.47 13.31 -6.35
C GLN A 183 -16.49 14.78 -6.81
N PRO A 184 -17.60 15.53 -6.62
CA PRO A 184 -17.61 16.95 -6.93
C PRO A 184 -16.53 17.69 -6.13
N TYR A 185 -15.87 18.66 -6.75
CA TYR A 185 -14.93 19.50 -6.04
C TYR A 185 -15.63 20.26 -4.90
N ASP A 186 -15.05 20.17 -3.72
CA ASP A 186 -15.45 20.86 -2.52
C ASP A 186 -14.25 21.68 -2.00
N ALA A 187 -14.38 22.99 -1.94
CA ALA A 187 -13.29 23.90 -1.55
C ALA A 187 -12.82 23.71 -0.09
N GLU A 188 -13.66 23.11 0.77
CA GLU A 188 -13.31 22.81 2.15
C GLU A 188 -12.44 21.55 2.29
N LYS A 189 -12.33 20.76 1.23
CA LYS A 189 -11.56 19.52 1.20
C LYS A 189 -10.25 19.67 0.43
N ARG A 190 -9.25 18.91 0.86
CA ARG A 190 -8.02 18.73 0.08
C ARG A 190 -8.11 17.41 -0.70
N TYR A 191 -7.59 17.43 -1.91
CA TYR A 191 -7.64 16.28 -2.81
C TYR A 191 -6.24 15.82 -3.22
N MET A 192 -6.17 14.54 -3.53
CA MET A 192 -5.09 13.91 -4.27
C MET A 192 -5.60 13.52 -5.65
N THR A 193 -4.81 13.78 -6.67
CA THR A 193 -5.06 13.25 -8.01
C THR A 193 -3.88 12.38 -8.41
N SER A 194 -4.17 11.11 -8.73
CA SER A 194 -3.21 10.14 -9.25
C SER A 194 -3.38 10.01 -10.74
N LEU A 195 -2.28 10.04 -11.49
CA LEU A 195 -2.31 9.93 -12.95
C LEU A 195 -1.12 9.16 -13.50
N LEU A 196 -1.32 8.57 -14.67
CA LEU A 196 -0.28 7.99 -15.50
C LEU A 196 -0.09 8.88 -16.73
N PHE A 197 1.15 9.04 -17.14
CA PHE A 197 1.45 9.68 -18.42
C PHE A 197 2.67 9.06 -19.07
N SER A 198 2.76 9.20 -20.37
CA SER A 198 3.95 8.83 -21.15
C SER A 198 4.45 10.01 -21.95
N VAL A 199 5.77 10.08 -22.13
CA VAL A 199 6.42 11.11 -22.94
C VAL A 199 7.12 10.50 -24.15
N ARG A 200 7.35 11.32 -25.17
CA ARG A 200 8.20 10.95 -26.30
C ARG A 200 9.65 10.94 -25.83
N ASN A 201 10.46 10.01 -26.33
CA ASN A 201 11.89 10.00 -26.04
C ASN A 201 12.62 11.05 -26.89
N ILE A 202 12.51 12.31 -26.47
CA ILE A 202 13.19 13.47 -27.03
C ILE A 202 13.81 14.32 -25.92
N PRO A 203 14.86 15.11 -26.20
CA PRO A 203 15.49 15.96 -25.19
C PRO A 203 14.49 16.86 -24.46
N ALA A 204 14.62 16.87 -23.12
CA ALA A 204 13.78 17.64 -22.19
C ALA A 204 12.28 17.32 -22.21
N ALA A 205 11.85 16.15 -22.72
CA ALA A 205 10.42 15.80 -22.80
C ALA A 205 9.76 15.76 -21.43
N LEU A 206 10.37 15.10 -20.45
CA LEU A 206 9.85 15.05 -19.08
C LEU A 206 9.79 16.43 -18.43
N TYR A 207 10.84 17.24 -18.58
CA TYR A 207 10.88 18.60 -18.06
C TYR A 207 9.72 19.45 -18.60
N LYS A 208 9.47 19.40 -19.90
CA LYS A 208 8.35 20.11 -20.54
C LYS A 208 7.00 19.61 -20.08
N ALA A 209 6.83 18.29 -19.96
CA ALA A 209 5.60 17.66 -19.47
C ALA A 209 5.27 18.07 -18.03
N LEU A 210 6.27 18.25 -17.18
CA LEU A 210 6.08 18.66 -15.78
C LEU A 210 6.00 20.19 -15.59
N GLY A 211 6.36 20.98 -16.61
CA GLY A 211 6.41 22.45 -16.52
C GLY A 211 5.10 23.08 -16.10
N GLY A 212 3.99 22.59 -16.60
CA GLY A 212 2.65 23.08 -16.30
C GLY A 212 2.28 23.01 -14.81
N PHE A 213 2.78 22.02 -14.08
CA PHE A 213 2.56 21.94 -12.63
C PHE A 213 3.29 23.07 -11.88
N ALA A 214 4.51 23.38 -12.30
CA ALA A 214 5.29 24.45 -11.70
C ALA A 214 4.68 25.84 -12.00
N THR A 215 4.30 26.09 -13.26
CA THR A 215 3.74 27.37 -13.69
C THR A 215 2.37 27.67 -13.09
N ASN A 216 1.59 26.64 -12.78
CA ASN A 216 0.27 26.75 -12.18
C ASN A 216 0.28 26.54 -10.64
N GLY A 217 1.46 26.41 -10.01
CA GLY A 217 1.58 26.25 -8.56
C GLY A 217 0.99 24.95 -8.01
N VAL A 218 0.95 23.87 -8.82
CA VAL A 218 0.45 22.56 -8.41
C VAL A 218 1.60 21.72 -7.84
N ASN A 219 1.46 21.28 -6.59
CA ASN A 219 2.49 20.49 -5.95
C ASN A 219 2.44 19.03 -6.41
N MET A 220 3.58 18.54 -6.88
CA MET A 220 3.80 17.11 -7.20
C MET A 220 4.31 16.40 -5.96
N VAL A 221 3.57 15.38 -5.50
CA VAL A 221 3.86 14.66 -4.25
C VAL A 221 4.72 13.43 -4.50
N LYS A 222 4.52 12.80 -5.66
CA LYS A 222 5.20 11.58 -6.05
C LYS A 222 5.37 11.54 -7.55
N LEU A 223 6.54 11.14 -7.99
CA LEU A 223 6.85 10.86 -9.39
C LEU A 223 7.67 9.57 -9.48
N GLU A 224 7.09 8.56 -10.09
CA GLU A 224 7.75 7.27 -10.32
C GLU A 224 7.84 6.99 -11.80
N SER A 225 9.00 6.57 -12.27
CA SER A 225 9.22 6.14 -13.65
C SER A 225 9.21 4.63 -13.76
N TYR A 226 8.73 4.12 -14.88
CA TYR A 226 8.80 2.70 -15.22
C TYR A 226 9.09 2.51 -16.70
N MET A 227 9.66 1.34 -17.01
CA MET A 227 10.01 0.97 -18.38
C MET A 227 8.85 0.22 -19.01
N ASP A 228 8.53 0.51 -20.24
CA ASP A 228 7.65 -0.36 -21.04
C ASP A 228 8.46 -1.56 -21.55
N GLY A 229 7.86 -2.75 -21.43
CA GLY A 229 8.56 -4.02 -21.68
C GLY A 229 9.27 -4.07 -23.03
N GLY A 230 10.61 -4.11 -23.01
CA GLY A 230 11.46 -4.25 -24.18
C GLY A 230 12.41 -3.09 -24.43
N THR A 231 12.26 -1.94 -23.78
CA THR A 231 13.22 -0.84 -23.85
C THR A 231 13.82 -0.56 -22.48
N MET A 232 15.12 -0.19 -22.45
CA MET A 232 15.79 0.28 -21.21
C MET A 232 15.53 1.76 -20.94
N GLU A 233 14.48 2.34 -21.55
CA GLU A 233 14.17 3.76 -21.50
C GLU A 233 12.88 3.99 -20.69
N ALA A 234 12.97 4.79 -19.64
CA ALA A 234 11.83 5.19 -18.85
C ALA A 234 11.05 6.28 -19.59
N SER A 235 9.92 5.92 -20.16
CA SER A 235 9.03 6.85 -20.87
C SER A 235 7.64 6.94 -20.26
N HIS A 236 7.36 6.12 -19.25
CA HIS A 236 6.07 6.06 -18.55
C HIS A 236 6.24 6.48 -17.09
N PHE A 237 5.27 7.22 -16.59
CA PHE A 237 5.35 7.83 -15.26
C PHE A 237 4.01 7.69 -14.52
N HIS A 238 4.11 7.44 -13.22
CA HIS A 238 3.03 7.59 -12.26
C HIS A 238 3.29 8.86 -11.46
N LEU A 239 2.33 9.76 -11.43
CA LEU A 239 2.40 11.05 -10.75
C LEU A 239 1.22 11.20 -9.81
N ASP A 240 1.50 11.56 -8.55
CA ASP A 240 0.50 12.03 -7.60
C ASP A 240 0.69 13.53 -7.39
N ILE A 241 -0.39 14.28 -7.48
CA ILE A 241 -0.43 15.73 -7.25
C ILE A 241 -1.43 16.10 -6.17
N TYR A 242 -1.20 17.22 -5.49
CA TYR A 242 -2.24 17.85 -4.68
C TYR A 242 -3.21 18.63 -5.57
N GLY A 243 -4.48 18.47 -5.29
CA GLY A 243 -5.57 19.18 -5.94
C GLY A 243 -6.55 18.29 -6.69
N HIS A 244 -7.67 18.90 -7.06
CA HIS A 244 -8.76 18.27 -7.80
C HIS A 244 -8.75 18.76 -9.25
N PRO A 245 -9.06 17.92 -10.26
CA PRO A 245 -9.08 18.34 -11.68
C PRO A 245 -9.98 19.54 -11.99
N ASP A 246 -11.04 19.76 -11.21
CA ASP A 246 -11.94 20.91 -11.39
C ASP A 246 -11.39 22.22 -10.79
N GLN A 247 -10.24 22.20 -10.11
CA GLN A 247 -9.55 23.43 -9.71
C GLN A 247 -8.84 24.04 -10.91
N PRO A 248 -8.99 25.35 -11.18
CA PRO A 248 -8.41 26.00 -12.36
C PRO A 248 -6.91 25.74 -12.54
N ALA A 249 -6.14 25.83 -11.43
CA ALA A 249 -4.71 25.56 -11.45
C ALA A 249 -4.37 24.12 -11.90
N VAL A 250 -5.12 23.14 -11.40
CA VAL A 250 -4.93 21.73 -11.76
C VAL A 250 -5.41 21.45 -13.18
N ALA A 251 -6.56 22.03 -13.58
CA ALA A 251 -7.08 21.92 -14.94
C ALA A 251 -6.06 22.43 -15.96
N ASN A 252 -5.51 23.63 -15.76
CA ASN A 252 -4.48 24.22 -16.63
C ASN A 252 -3.22 23.35 -16.67
N ALA A 253 -2.73 22.88 -15.51
CA ALA A 253 -1.55 22.02 -15.45
C ALA A 253 -1.76 20.68 -16.20
N LEU A 254 -2.95 20.09 -16.12
CA LEU A 254 -3.31 18.88 -16.84
C LEU A 254 -3.46 19.13 -18.36
N GLU A 255 -3.93 20.31 -18.77
CA GLU A 255 -3.99 20.70 -20.19
C GLU A 255 -2.57 20.84 -20.76
N GLU A 256 -1.67 21.53 -20.07
CA GLU A 256 -0.27 21.65 -20.47
C GLU A 256 0.42 20.26 -20.52
N LEU A 257 0.15 19.39 -19.53
CA LEU A 257 0.68 18.02 -19.54
C LEU A 257 0.22 17.27 -20.80
N ARG A 258 -1.07 17.33 -21.16
CA ARG A 258 -1.61 16.65 -22.35
C ARG A 258 -0.99 17.16 -23.65
N TYR A 259 -0.56 18.42 -23.70
CA TYR A 259 0.11 18.97 -24.88
C TYR A 259 1.50 18.36 -25.11
N PHE A 260 2.26 18.14 -24.03
CA PHE A 260 3.64 17.65 -24.10
C PHE A 260 3.75 16.12 -23.95
N ALA A 261 2.80 15.49 -23.29
CA ALA A 261 2.76 14.04 -23.13
C ALA A 261 2.26 13.35 -24.43
N ARG A 262 2.59 12.08 -24.54
CA ARG A 262 2.03 11.20 -25.57
C ARG A 262 0.64 10.70 -25.17
N ASP A 263 0.51 10.28 -23.90
CA ASP A 263 -0.72 9.80 -23.30
C ASP A 263 -0.82 10.32 -21.88
N VAL A 264 -2.03 10.64 -21.43
CA VAL A 264 -2.35 11.00 -20.03
C VAL A 264 -3.63 10.30 -19.62
N ARG A 265 -3.55 9.55 -18.52
CA ARG A 265 -4.69 8.89 -17.89
C ARG A 265 -4.79 9.30 -16.43
N VAL A 266 -5.84 9.99 -16.05
CA VAL A 266 -6.17 10.24 -14.65
C VAL A 266 -6.74 8.93 -14.08
N LEU A 267 -6.04 8.37 -13.10
CA LEU A 267 -6.46 7.16 -12.39
C LEU A 267 -7.61 7.47 -11.44
N GLY A 268 -7.61 8.66 -10.85
CA GLY A 268 -8.66 9.13 -9.98
C GLY A 268 -8.26 10.36 -9.18
N SER A 269 -9.28 11.05 -8.67
CA SER A 269 -9.13 12.14 -7.71
C SER A 269 -9.98 11.82 -6.49
N TYR A 270 -9.39 11.94 -5.30
CA TYR A 270 -10.01 11.51 -4.04
C TYR A 270 -9.59 12.43 -2.88
N PRO A 271 -10.42 12.53 -1.82
CA PRO A 271 -10.06 13.29 -0.64
C PRO A 271 -8.75 12.80 -0.02
N MET A 272 -7.91 13.75 0.32
CA MET A 272 -6.62 13.48 0.94
C MET A 272 -6.80 12.85 2.32
N HIS A 273 -6.13 11.74 2.58
CA HIS A 273 -6.19 11.05 3.88
C HIS A 273 -5.62 11.92 5.01
N SER A 274 -6.20 11.81 6.22
CA SER A 274 -5.82 12.59 7.40
C SER A 274 -4.35 12.44 7.81
N TYR A 275 -3.73 11.29 7.52
CA TYR A 275 -2.30 11.03 7.75
C TYR A 275 -1.41 12.10 7.10
N ARG A 276 -1.78 12.60 5.91
CA ARG A 276 -1.01 13.63 5.20
C ARG A 276 -1.11 15.01 5.84
N LYS A 277 -2.15 15.25 6.66
CA LYS A 277 -2.29 16.52 7.39
C LYS A 277 -1.33 16.62 8.57
N SER A 278 -0.93 15.50 9.16
CA SER A 278 0.04 15.46 10.27
C SER A 278 1.49 15.57 9.80
N ALA A 279 1.78 15.24 8.55
CA ALA A 279 3.04 15.56 7.90
C ALA A 279 2.97 17.02 7.43
N ALA A 280 3.14 17.97 8.37
CA ALA A 280 3.18 19.39 8.07
C ALA A 280 4.30 19.66 7.06
N PHE A 281 3.91 19.93 5.81
CA PHE A 281 4.79 20.64 4.90
C PHE A 281 4.75 22.12 5.33
N VAL A 282 5.81 22.53 6.01
CA VAL A 282 6.19 23.92 6.16
C VAL A 282 6.68 24.42 4.81
#